data_121e8b590d4e3fe915233e6cdcb1ecb5
#
_entry.id   121e8b590d4e3fe915233e6cdcb1ecb5
#
_cell.length_a   1.000
_cell.length_b   1.000
_cell.length_c   1.000
_cell.angle_alpha   90.00
_cell.angle_beta   90.00
_cell.angle_gamma   90.00
#
_symmetry.space_group_name_H-M   'P 1'
#
loop_
_entity.id
_entity.type
_entity.pdbx_description
1 polymer ?
#
loop_
_entity_poly.entity_id
_entity_poly.type
_entity_poly.pdbx_seq_one_letter_code
_entity_poly.pdbx_strand_id
1 'polypeptide(L)'
;SHFINSNINGVYNILESFKELHKKFKKTKLIHISTDEVYGDVLHGRSDENYPYKPSSPYAASKASSDHLVYSYVRTYKLPAIITNCSNNYGPKQHPEKLIPKLIYNILNNKPLPIYGNGLNSREWIYVMDHCEALFKIFKSGKIGEFYNIGSNKNLNNIQICKSLLKVSKNLITKKSQLKIKFVKDRPGHDLRYALNSNKIKKKLKWQPKTNFSDGIKKTFKWYFNNNNYYKTISKKDILNRLGSN
;
A
#
# COMPACT_ATOMS: atom_id res chain seq x y z
N SER A 1 -19.07 9.00 -6.91
CA SER A 1 -17.67 9.29 -6.59
C SER A 1 -16.77 8.26 -7.24
N HIS A 2 -15.56 8.62 -7.60
CA HIS A 2 -14.60 7.73 -8.27
C HIS A 2 -14.34 6.45 -7.45
N PHE A 3 -14.20 6.56 -6.13
CA PHE A 3 -13.98 5.39 -5.26
C PHE A 3 -15.16 4.40 -5.25
N ILE A 4 -16.40 4.89 -5.27
CA ILE A 4 -17.59 4.03 -5.34
C ILE A 4 -17.60 3.24 -6.64
N ASN A 5 -17.40 3.91 -7.77
CA ASN A 5 -17.42 3.28 -9.08
C ASN A 5 -16.29 2.24 -9.23
N SER A 6 -15.06 2.58 -8.85
CA SER A 6 -13.92 1.67 -9.01
C SER A 6 -13.91 0.53 -7.98
N ASN A 7 -14.13 0.85 -6.70
CA ASN A 7 -13.90 -0.12 -5.63
C ASN A 7 -15.15 -0.94 -5.27
N ILE A 8 -16.38 -0.41 -5.49
CA ILE A 8 -17.61 -1.13 -5.20
C ILE A 8 -18.19 -1.69 -6.49
N ASN A 9 -18.60 -0.85 -7.43
CA ASN A 9 -19.23 -1.30 -8.67
C ASN A 9 -18.25 -2.14 -9.52
N GLY A 10 -16.97 -1.72 -9.59
CA GLY A 10 -15.93 -2.48 -10.30
C GLY A 10 -15.71 -3.86 -9.69
N VAL A 11 -15.65 -3.97 -8.36
CA VAL A 11 -15.49 -5.26 -7.68
C VAL A 11 -16.73 -6.14 -7.88
N TYR A 12 -17.94 -5.56 -7.79
CA TYR A 12 -19.18 -6.27 -8.10
C TYR A 12 -19.14 -6.87 -9.51
N ASN A 13 -18.80 -6.09 -10.53
CA ASN A 13 -18.70 -6.56 -11.90
C ASN A 13 -17.66 -7.69 -12.08
N ILE A 14 -16.51 -7.59 -11.39
CA ILE A 14 -15.50 -8.65 -11.38
C ILE A 14 -16.07 -9.92 -10.74
N LEU A 15 -16.80 -9.82 -9.63
CA LEU A 15 -17.38 -10.97 -8.94
C LEU A 15 -18.44 -11.67 -9.78
N GLU A 16 -19.32 -10.94 -10.47
CA GLU A 16 -20.30 -11.51 -11.39
C GLU A 16 -19.60 -12.22 -12.56
N SER A 17 -18.62 -11.58 -13.18
CA SER A 17 -17.82 -12.17 -14.27
C SER A 17 -17.04 -13.41 -13.79
N PHE A 18 -16.47 -13.35 -12.60
CA PHE A 18 -15.73 -14.46 -12.01
C PHE A 18 -16.64 -15.64 -11.66
N LYS A 19 -17.87 -15.38 -11.22
CA LYS A 19 -18.89 -16.41 -10.97
C LYS A 19 -19.17 -17.21 -12.24
N GLU A 20 -19.38 -16.52 -13.38
CA GLU A 20 -19.59 -17.20 -14.67
C GLU A 20 -18.34 -17.93 -15.16
N LEU A 21 -17.15 -17.32 -15.00
CA LEU A 21 -15.88 -17.95 -15.35
C LEU A 21 -15.66 -19.25 -14.54
N HIS A 22 -15.94 -19.22 -13.23
CA HIS A 22 -15.73 -20.37 -12.35
C HIS A 22 -16.68 -21.56 -12.67
N LYS A 23 -17.86 -21.29 -13.22
CA LYS A 23 -18.73 -22.39 -13.73
C LYS A 23 -18.03 -23.19 -14.80
N LYS A 24 -17.29 -22.54 -15.70
CA LYS A 24 -16.56 -23.16 -16.81
C LYS A 24 -15.20 -23.74 -16.40
N PHE A 25 -14.47 -23.02 -15.53
CA PHE A 25 -13.09 -23.33 -15.14
C PHE A 25 -12.96 -23.49 -13.63
N LYS A 26 -13.20 -24.69 -13.13
CA LYS A 26 -13.24 -25.01 -11.68
C LYS A 26 -11.93 -24.82 -10.91
N LYS A 27 -10.79 -24.71 -11.60
CA LYS A 27 -9.47 -24.48 -10.98
C LYS A 27 -9.11 -23.00 -10.82
N THR A 28 -10.00 -22.08 -11.20
CA THR A 28 -9.78 -20.61 -11.03
C THR A 28 -9.86 -20.22 -9.57
N LYS A 29 -9.09 -19.20 -9.19
CA LYS A 29 -9.06 -18.62 -7.85
C LYS A 29 -8.93 -17.10 -7.95
N LEU A 30 -9.64 -16.36 -7.10
CA LEU A 30 -9.58 -14.90 -7.01
C LEU A 30 -8.79 -14.49 -5.78
N ILE A 31 -7.82 -13.61 -5.93
CA ILE A 31 -7.18 -12.90 -4.83
C ILE A 31 -7.63 -11.43 -4.86
N HIS A 32 -8.39 -11.02 -3.86
CA HIS A 32 -8.79 -9.63 -3.69
C HIS A 32 -7.76 -8.89 -2.86
N ILE A 33 -7.19 -7.82 -3.43
CA ILE A 33 -6.18 -7.00 -2.76
C ILE A 33 -6.86 -5.79 -2.13
N SER A 34 -6.88 -5.74 -0.80
CA SER A 34 -7.39 -4.65 0.01
C SER A 34 -6.26 -3.87 0.70
N THR A 35 -6.53 -3.19 1.79
CA THR A 35 -5.64 -2.26 2.47
C THR A 35 -5.78 -2.35 4.00
N ASP A 36 -4.73 -2.00 4.72
CA ASP A 36 -4.77 -1.84 6.18
C ASP A 36 -5.64 -0.66 6.63
N GLU A 37 -5.94 0.28 5.74
CA GLU A 37 -6.80 1.44 6.04
C GLU A 37 -8.24 1.05 6.42
N VAL A 38 -8.69 -0.16 6.09
CA VAL A 38 -10.03 -0.65 6.47
C VAL A 38 -10.19 -0.80 7.99
N TYR A 39 -9.09 -0.98 8.72
CA TYR A 39 -9.10 -1.08 10.18
C TYR A 39 -9.16 0.28 10.90
N GLY A 40 -8.92 1.39 10.17
CA GLY A 40 -8.82 2.74 10.74
C GLY A 40 -7.58 2.94 11.60
N ASP A 41 -7.62 3.93 12.50
CA ASP A 41 -6.50 4.20 13.41
C ASP A 41 -6.28 3.06 14.41
N VAL A 42 -5.07 2.51 14.42
CA VAL A 42 -4.61 1.49 15.38
C VAL A 42 -3.52 2.12 16.26
N LEU A 43 -3.95 2.92 17.25
CA LEU A 43 -3.02 3.70 18.10
C LEU A 43 -2.15 2.81 18.95
N HIS A 44 -2.70 1.70 19.46
CA HIS A 44 -2.00 0.72 20.29
C HIS A 44 -2.07 -0.67 19.68
N GLY A 45 -1.05 -1.48 19.90
CA GLY A 45 -1.00 -2.86 19.37
C GLY A 45 -0.94 -2.92 17.84
N ARG A 46 -1.58 -3.95 17.27
CA ARG A 46 -1.64 -4.24 15.82
C ARG A 46 -2.96 -4.92 15.48
N SER A 47 -3.58 -4.56 14.36
CA SER A 47 -4.79 -5.21 13.86
C SER A 47 -4.46 -6.57 13.23
N ASP A 48 -5.08 -7.63 13.71
CA ASP A 48 -5.12 -8.92 13.04
C ASP A 48 -6.35 -9.03 12.11
N GLU A 49 -6.54 -10.18 11.50
CA GLU A 49 -7.62 -10.41 10.55
C GLU A 49 -9.03 -10.48 11.17
N ASN A 50 -9.13 -10.51 12.50
CA ASN A 50 -10.38 -10.44 13.26
C ASN A 50 -10.67 -9.04 13.81
N TYR A 51 -9.73 -8.10 13.64
CA TYR A 51 -9.90 -6.73 14.11
C TYR A 51 -11.07 -6.06 13.37
N PRO A 52 -11.97 -5.35 14.08
CA PRO A 52 -13.14 -4.74 13.45
C PRO A 52 -12.74 -3.66 12.44
N TYR A 53 -13.44 -3.61 11.31
CA TYR A 53 -13.28 -2.55 10.33
C TYR A 53 -13.86 -1.25 10.87
N LYS A 54 -13.06 -0.17 10.86
CA LYS A 54 -13.41 1.19 11.29
C LYS A 54 -12.83 2.22 10.32
N PRO A 55 -13.18 2.15 9.03
CA PRO A 55 -12.60 3.02 8.01
C PRO A 55 -12.90 4.50 8.28
N SER A 56 -11.89 5.36 8.24
CA SER A 56 -11.97 6.79 8.56
C SER A 56 -12.02 7.69 7.31
N SER A 57 -11.90 7.12 6.13
CA SER A 57 -11.95 7.87 4.86
C SER A 57 -12.92 7.24 3.85
N PRO A 58 -13.48 8.02 2.88
CA PRO A 58 -14.30 7.45 1.81
C PRO A 58 -13.58 6.37 0.99
N TYR A 59 -12.26 6.50 0.80
CA TYR A 59 -11.45 5.45 0.18
C TYR A 59 -11.45 4.17 1.01
N ALA A 60 -11.10 4.26 2.29
CA ALA A 60 -11.05 3.11 3.19
C ALA A 60 -12.43 2.45 3.33
N ALA A 61 -13.50 3.25 3.42
CA ALA A 61 -14.87 2.75 3.46
C ALA A 61 -15.26 2.00 2.18
N SER A 62 -14.87 2.51 1.00
CA SER A 62 -15.12 1.80 -0.27
C SER A 62 -14.36 0.49 -0.39
N LYS A 63 -13.14 0.41 0.17
CA LYS A 63 -12.35 -0.84 0.23
C LYS A 63 -12.95 -1.84 1.22
N ALA A 64 -13.39 -1.39 2.40
CA ALA A 64 -14.11 -2.23 3.36
C ALA A 64 -15.39 -2.80 2.76
N SER A 65 -16.15 -1.98 2.02
CA SER A 65 -17.36 -2.43 1.30
C SER A 65 -17.03 -3.52 0.26
N SER A 66 -15.93 -3.37 -0.49
CA SER A 66 -15.52 -4.40 -1.46
C SER A 66 -15.07 -5.70 -0.78
N ASP A 67 -14.40 -5.62 0.37
CA ASP A 67 -14.04 -6.81 1.14
C ASP A 67 -15.29 -7.59 1.59
N HIS A 68 -16.30 -6.88 2.08
CA HIS A 68 -17.58 -7.49 2.45
C HIS A 68 -18.32 -8.08 1.25
N LEU A 69 -18.29 -7.44 0.08
CA LEU A 69 -18.85 -8.00 -1.16
C LEU A 69 -18.14 -9.33 -1.51
N VAL A 70 -16.82 -9.35 -1.56
CA VAL A 70 -16.06 -10.57 -1.86
C VAL A 70 -16.38 -11.66 -0.86
N TYR A 71 -16.41 -11.36 0.43
CA TYR A 71 -16.74 -12.33 1.47
C TYR A 71 -18.16 -12.88 1.33
N SER A 72 -19.14 -12.04 1.02
CA SER A 72 -20.53 -12.46 0.80
C SER A 72 -20.65 -13.43 -0.38
N TYR A 73 -19.91 -13.19 -1.48
CA TYR A 73 -19.88 -14.08 -2.64
C TYR A 73 -19.22 -15.44 -2.33
N VAL A 74 -18.18 -15.44 -1.50
CA VAL A 74 -17.59 -16.70 -1.00
C VAL A 74 -18.65 -17.50 -0.22
N ARG A 75 -19.38 -16.85 0.67
CA ARG A 75 -20.37 -17.52 1.52
C ARG A 75 -21.59 -18.00 0.73
N THR A 76 -22.14 -17.13 -0.11
CA THR A 76 -23.40 -17.37 -0.82
C THR A 76 -23.20 -18.31 -2.02
N TYR A 77 -22.20 -18.01 -2.86
CA TYR A 77 -21.98 -18.71 -4.13
C TYR A 77 -20.82 -19.70 -4.11
N LYS A 78 -20.15 -19.85 -2.94
CA LYS A 78 -18.98 -20.71 -2.78
C LYS A 78 -17.83 -20.36 -3.74
N LEU A 79 -17.72 -19.08 -4.12
CA LEU A 79 -16.66 -18.65 -5.01
C LEU A 79 -15.28 -18.80 -4.33
N PRO A 80 -14.27 -19.32 -5.05
CA PRO A 80 -12.93 -19.53 -4.49
C PRO A 80 -12.14 -18.22 -4.46
N ALA A 81 -12.47 -17.33 -3.52
CA ALA A 81 -11.78 -16.07 -3.31
C ALA A 81 -11.06 -16.02 -1.95
N ILE A 82 -9.97 -15.25 -1.90
CA ILE A 82 -9.19 -14.94 -0.70
C ILE A 82 -9.00 -13.42 -0.65
N ILE A 83 -9.10 -12.83 0.54
CA ILE A 83 -8.95 -11.39 0.76
C ILE A 83 -7.59 -11.13 1.42
N THR A 84 -6.90 -10.09 0.97
CA THR A 84 -5.61 -9.69 1.54
C THR A 84 -5.63 -8.21 1.91
N ASN A 85 -5.24 -7.88 3.15
CA ASN A 85 -5.08 -6.51 3.62
C ASN A 85 -3.59 -6.22 3.73
N CYS A 86 -3.08 -5.30 2.89
CA CYS A 86 -1.65 -5.01 2.87
C CYS A 86 -1.33 -3.65 3.49
N SER A 87 -0.14 -3.57 4.11
CA SER A 87 0.46 -2.32 4.54
C SER A 87 0.97 -1.48 3.35
N ASN A 88 1.44 -0.26 3.62
CA ASN A 88 1.93 0.64 2.57
C ASN A 88 3.07 0.01 1.77
N ASN A 89 2.81 -0.24 0.50
CA ASN A 89 3.82 -0.72 -0.43
C ASN A 89 4.78 0.40 -0.84
N TYR A 90 6.04 0.04 -1.07
CA TYR A 90 7.01 0.92 -1.72
C TYR A 90 7.96 0.11 -2.61
N GLY A 91 8.49 0.74 -3.65
CA GLY A 91 9.40 0.07 -4.57
C GLY A 91 9.52 0.76 -5.92
N PRO A 92 10.20 0.13 -6.88
CA PRO A 92 10.27 0.58 -8.27
C PRO A 92 8.89 0.75 -8.90
N LYS A 93 8.76 1.72 -9.81
CA LYS A 93 7.56 2.01 -10.61
C LYS A 93 6.31 2.44 -9.80
N GLN A 94 6.42 2.71 -8.51
CA GLN A 94 5.31 3.27 -7.75
C GLN A 94 4.94 4.66 -8.31
N HIS A 95 3.63 4.95 -8.40
CA HIS A 95 3.14 6.22 -8.92
C HIS A 95 3.66 7.42 -8.11
N PRO A 96 4.13 8.50 -8.75
CA PRO A 96 4.81 9.64 -8.10
C PRO A 96 3.94 10.49 -7.16
N GLU A 97 2.62 10.32 -7.15
CA GLU A 97 1.77 10.95 -6.14
C GLU A 97 2.02 10.41 -4.72
N LYS A 98 2.55 9.17 -4.62
CA LYS A 98 2.84 8.53 -3.33
C LYS A 98 4.08 9.12 -2.67
N LEU A 99 4.13 9.05 -1.34
CA LEU A 99 5.14 9.74 -0.53
C LEU A 99 6.57 9.45 -0.99
N ILE A 100 6.98 8.18 -1.05
CA ILE A 100 8.37 7.80 -1.32
C ILE A 100 8.81 8.25 -2.73
N PRO A 101 8.13 7.91 -3.84
CA PRO A 101 8.56 8.36 -5.15
C PRO A 101 8.48 9.89 -5.32
N LYS A 102 7.53 10.58 -4.68
CA LYS A 102 7.46 12.04 -4.68
C LYS A 102 8.66 12.67 -3.98
N LEU A 103 9.04 12.17 -2.82
CA LEU A 103 10.24 12.64 -2.12
C LEU A 103 11.50 12.37 -2.95
N ILE A 104 11.63 11.21 -3.59
CA ILE A 104 12.76 10.90 -4.48
C ILE A 104 12.77 11.88 -5.67
N TYR A 105 11.63 12.12 -6.34
CA TYR A 105 11.55 13.11 -7.40
C TYR A 105 12.04 14.50 -6.96
N ASN A 106 11.60 14.94 -5.78
CA ASN A 106 12.02 16.24 -5.25
C ASN A 106 13.52 16.28 -4.92
N ILE A 107 14.07 15.20 -4.36
CA ILE A 107 15.52 15.07 -4.11
C ILE A 107 16.31 15.18 -5.41
N LEU A 108 15.91 14.43 -6.45
CA LEU A 108 16.59 14.42 -7.74
C LEU A 108 16.51 15.77 -8.47
N ASN A 109 15.47 16.57 -8.21
CA ASN A 109 15.27 17.89 -8.81
C ASN A 109 15.63 19.06 -7.86
N ASN A 110 16.32 18.80 -6.75
CA ASN A 110 16.69 19.81 -5.75
C ASN A 110 15.53 20.68 -5.25
N LYS A 111 14.35 20.05 -5.02
CA LYS A 111 13.12 20.70 -4.55
C LYS A 111 12.90 20.44 -3.06
N PRO A 112 12.18 21.31 -2.35
CA PRO A 112 11.79 21.07 -0.96
C PRO A 112 11.01 19.76 -0.79
N LEU A 113 11.16 19.12 0.37
CA LEU A 113 10.53 17.84 0.70
C LEU A 113 9.26 18.10 1.51
N PRO A 114 8.06 18.02 0.88
CA PRO A 114 6.81 18.32 1.57
C PRO A 114 6.43 17.19 2.51
N ILE A 115 6.17 17.52 3.77
CA ILE A 115 5.68 16.60 4.81
C ILE A 115 4.37 17.18 5.36
N TYR A 116 3.30 16.38 5.34
CA TYR A 116 1.99 16.78 5.85
C TYR A 116 1.98 16.87 7.37
N GLY A 117 1.27 17.91 7.91
CA GLY A 117 1.14 18.15 9.33
C GLY A 117 2.49 18.27 10.03
N ASN A 118 2.64 17.60 11.17
CA ASN A 118 3.90 17.50 11.91
C ASN A 118 4.80 16.33 11.46
N GLY A 119 4.34 15.51 10.48
CA GLY A 119 5.08 14.37 9.94
C GLY A 119 5.15 13.15 10.84
N LEU A 120 4.38 13.11 11.94
CA LEU A 120 4.38 12.00 12.91
C LEU A 120 3.43 10.87 12.53
N ASN A 121 2.56 11.06 11.52
CA ASN A 121 1.72 9.97 11.02
C ASN A 121 2.57 8.77 10.66
N SER A 122 2.26 7.65 11.27
CA SER A 122 3.04 6.41 11.20
C SER A 122 2.35 5.38 10.30
N ARG A 123 3.11 4.78 9.42
CA ARG A 123 2.65 3.72 8.51
C ARG A 123 3.58 2.53 8.60
N GLU A 124 3.04 1.36 8.36
CA GLU A 124 3.83 0.18 8.15
C GLU A 124 4.22 0.10 6.68
N TRP A 125 5.48 -0.24 6.39
CA TRP A 125 6.04 -0.19 5.04
C TRP A 125 6.57 -1.55 4.60
N ILE A 126 6.08 -2.05 3.47
CA ILE A 126 6.53 -3.31 2.88
C ILE A 126 7.12 -3.09 1.48
N TYR A 127 8.26 -3.74 1.21
CA TYR A 127 8.84 -3.71 -0.13
C TYR A 127 7.98 -4.48 -1.11
N VAL A 128 7.70 -3.89 -2.28
CA VAL A 128 6.71 -4.41 -3.23
C VAL A 128 6.98 -5.86 -3.66
N MET A 129 8.23 -6.27 -3.81
CA MET A 129 8.56 -7.66 -4.19
C MET A 129 8.22 -8.66 -3.09
N ASP A 130 8.40 -8.29 -1.82
CA ASP A 130 7.95 -9.13 -0.70
C ASP A 130 6.42 -9.26 -0.69
N HIS A 131 5.68 -8.18 -1.00
CA HIS A 131 4.23 -8.25 -1.15
C HIS A 131 3.82 -9.18 -2.31
N CYS A 132 4.47 -9.08 -3.47
CA CYS A 132 4.22 -9.99 -4.60
C CYS A 132 4.49 -11.46 -4.23
N GLU A 133 5.58 -11.75 -3.50
CA GLU A 133 5.86 -13.10 -3.00
C GLU A 133 4.77 -13.59 -2.04
N ALA A 134 4.25 -12.71 -1.15
CA ALA A 134 3.13 -13.04 -0.26
C ALA A 134 1.87 -13.42 -1.04
N LEU A 135 1.49 -12.59 -2.03
CA LEU A 135 0.33 -12.86 -2.88
C LEU A 135 0.46 -14.18 -3.63
N PHE A 136 1.65 -14.46 -4.16
CA PHE A 136 1.90 -15.74 -4.84
C PHE A 136 1.83 -16.94 -3.88
N LYS A 137 2.33 -16.78 -2.65
CA LYS A 137 2.23 -17.81 -1.62
C LYS A 137 0.78 -18.05 -1.20
N ILE A 138 -0.01 -16.98 -1.04
CA ILE A 138 -1.45 -17.05 -0.75
C ILE A 138 -2.20 -17.71 -1.91
N PHE A 139 -1.88 -17.35 -3.15
CA PHE A 139 -2.48 -17.97 -4.33
C PHE A 139 -2.28 -19.49 -4.34
N LYS A 140 -1.05 -19.95 -4.06
CA LYS A 140 -0.72 -21.39 -4.02
C LYS A 140 -1.34 -22.12 -2.83
N SER A 141 -1.28 -21.56 -1.64
CA SER A 141 -1.49 -22.31 -0.38
C SER A 141 -2.48 -21.64 0.58
N GLY A 142 -3.05 -20.50 0.23
CA GLY A 142 -4.05 -19.81 1.06
C GLY A 142 -5.38 -20.56 1.05
N LYS A 143 -6.06 -20.52 2.19
CA LYS A 143 -7.38 -21.15 2.35
C LYS A 143 -8.46 -20.21 1.82
N ILE A 144 -9.34 -20.76 0.99
CA ILE A 144 -10.48 -20.04 0.42
C ILE A 144 -11.38 -19.47 1.52
N GLY A 145 -11.86 -18.23 1.32
CA GLY A 145 -12.73 -17.54 2.27
C GLY A 145 -11.99 -16.87 3.43
N GLU A 146 -10.67 -17.04 3.53
CA GLU A 146 -9.88 -16.45 4.59
C GLU A 146 -9.33 -15.07 4.22
N PHE A 147 -9.07 -14.28 5.28
CA PHE A 147 -8.36 -13.00 5.20
C PHE A 147 -6.89 -13.22 5.58
N TYR A 148 -5.98 -12.49 4.95
CA TYR A 148 -4.57 -12.49 5.27
C TYR A 148 -4.00 -11.07 5.32
N ASN A 149 -3.50 -10.67 6.47
CA ASN A 149 -2.74 -9.43 6.62
C ASN A 149 -1.31 -9.62 6.10
N ILE A 150 -0.86 -8.69 5.27
CA ILE A 150 0.48 -8.71 4.67
C ILE A 150 1.22 -7.44 5.07
N GLY A 151 2.13 -7.56 6.02
CA GLY A 151 2.92 -6.44 6.53
C GLY A 151 4.35 -6.85 6.88
N SER A 152 5.16 -5.85 7.18
CA SER A 152 6.59 -6.01 7.51
C SER A 152 6.89 -5.95 9.00
N ASN A 153 5.89 -5.63 9.83
CA ASN A 153 6.05 -5.28 11.24
C ASN A 153 6.96 -4.05 11.50
N LYS A 154 7.25 -3.24 10.45
CA LYS A 154 8.10 -2.05 10.54
C LYS A 154 7.29 -0.78 10.33
N ASN A 155 6.94 -0.12 11.42
CA ASN A 155 6.31 1.19 11.41
C ASN A 155 7.37 2.31 11.33
N LEU A 156 7.14 3.28 10.46
CA LEU A 156 7.95 4.48 10.32
C LEU A 156 7.04 5.68 10.07
N ASN A 157 7.36 6.81 10.70
CA ASN A 157 6.68 8.06 10.42
C ASN A 157 7.26 8.77 9.18
N ASN A 158 6.54 9.77 8.68
CA ASN A 158 6.92 10.46 7.45
C ASN A 158 8.28 11.16 7.56
N ILE A 159 8.65 11.67 8.74
CA ILE A 159 9.98 12.28 8.99
C ILE A 159 11.08 11.20 8.87
N GLN A 160 10.87 10.02 9.44
CA GLN A 160 11.84 8.92 9.37
C GLN A 160 12.06 8.45 7.92
N ILE A 161 10.98 8.38 7.13
CA ILE A 161 11.08 8.09 5.69
C ILE A 161 11.93 9.13 4.98
N CYS A 162 11.64 10.42 5.21
CA CYS A 162 12.36 11.52 4.60
C CYS A 162 13.86 11.49 4.96
N LYS A 163 14.18 11.32 6.25
CA LYS A 163 15.58 11.20 6.72
C LYS A 163 16.29 10.00 6.09
N SER A 164 15.61 8.86 5.93
CA SER A 164 16.17 7.67 5.28
C SER A 164 16.51 7.93 3.82
N LEU A 165 15.63 8.59 3.08
CA LEU A 165 15.87 8.97 1.67
C LEU A 165 17.03 9.97 1.54
N LEU A 166 17.11 10.97 2.42
CA LEU A 166 18.23 11.93 2.45
C LEU A 166 19.57 11.22 2.75
N LYS A 167 19.57 10.23 3.65
CA LYS A 167 20.77 9.42 3.92
C LYS A 167 21.23 8.65 2.68
N VAL A 168 20.30 8.02 1.97
CA VAL A 168 20.61 7.27 0.73
C VAL A 168 21.10 8.22 -0.38
N SER A 169 20.47 9.39 -0.54
CA SER A 169 20.83 10.35 -1.58
C SER A 169 22.24 10.89 -1.43
N LYS A 170 22.72 11.13 -0.19
CA LYS A 170 24.09 11.60 0.08
C LYS A 170 25.18 10.67 -0.46
N ASN A 171 24.88 9.37 -0.56
CA ASN A 171 25.82 8.38 -1.05
C ASN A 171 25.76 8.20 -2.59
N LEU A 172 24.75 8.76 -3.27
CA LEU A 172 24.53 8.56 -4.70
C LEU A 172 24.60 9.85 -5.51
N ILE A 173 24.41 11.00 -4.86
CA ILE A 173 24.39 12.32 -5.50
C ILE A 173 25.56 13.13 -4.97
N THR A 174 26.54 13.39 -5.84
CA THR A 174 27.76 14.14 -5.49
C THR A 174 27.52 15.63 -5.23
N LYS A 175 26.47 16.19 -5.83
CA LYS A 175 26.11 17.61 -5.67
C LYS A 175 25.48 17.85 -4.29
N LYS A 176 26.19 18.57 -3.42
CA LYS A 176 25.65 19.01 -2.12
C LYS A 176 24.42 19.89 -2.34
N SER A 177 23.23 19.37 -2.10
CA SER A 177 22.00 20.13 -2.11
C SER A 177 21.55 20.38 -0.66
N GLN A 178 21.20 21.64 -0.34
CA GLN A 178 20.58 21.99 0.95
C GLN A 178 19.08 21.70 0.89
N LEU A 179 18.73 20.40 0.79
CA LEU A 179 17.33 19.98 0.77
C LEU A 179 16.69 20.22 2.15
N LYS A 180 15.65 21.06 2.17
CA LYS A 180 14.90 21.39 3.39
C LYS A 180 13.58 20.61 3.41
N ILE A 181 13.24 20.05 4.56
CA ILE A 181 11.89 19.54 4.83
C ILE A 181 10.97 20.78 4.96
N LYS A 182 9.85 20.76 4.23
CA LYS A 182 8.81 21.78 4.30
C LYS A 182 7.53 21.15 4.84
N PHE A 183 7.13 21.53 6.04
CA PHE A 183 5.84 21.12 6.57
C PHE A 183 4.72 21.83 5.82
N VAL A 184 3.70 21.09 5.42
CA VAL A 184 2.54 21.60 4.69
C VAL A 184 1.26 21.23 5.44
N LYS A 185 0.15 21.93 5.16
CA LYS A 185 -1.16 21.71 5.81
C LYS A 185 -1.53 20.21 5.71
N ASP A 186 -1.98 19.65 6.81
CA ASP A 186 -2.43 18.26 6.85
C ASP A 186 -3.76 18.09 6.13
N ARG A 187 -4.05 16.87 5.72
CA ARG A 187 -5.30 16.52 5.04
C ARG A 187 -6.39 16.20 6.06
N PRO A 188 -7.67 16.47 5.74
CA PRO A 188 -8.79 16.03 6.57
C PRO A 188 -8.80 14.51 6.74
N GLY A 189 -9.17 14.04 7.93
CA GLY A 189 -9.31 12.60 8.21
C GLY A 189 -8.01 11.80 8.06
N HIS A 190 -6.86 12.42 8.35
CA HIS A 190 -5.57 11.76 8.24
C HIS A 190 -5.29 10.92 9.48
N ASP A 191 -5.50 9.61 9.39
CA ASP A 191 -5.19 8.67 10.46
C ASP A 191 -3.75 8.78 10.94
N LEU A 192 -3.57 8.62 12.25
CA LEU A 192 -2.27 8.76 12.89
C LEU A 192 -1.41 7.51 12.69
N ARG A 193 -1.99 6.31 12.79
CA ARG A 193 -1.19 5.10 12.75
C ARG A 193 -1.95 3.91 12.14
N TYR A 194 -1.30 3.22 11.19
CA TYR A 194 -1.69 1.89 10.73
C TYR A 194 -0.63 0.87 11.12
N ALA A 195 -1.03 -0.28 11.63
CA ALA A 195 -0.11 -1.35 12.01
C ALA A 195 -0.80 -2.71 11.94
N LEU A 196 -0.33 -3.59 11.06
CA LEU A 196 -0.87 -4.92 10.85
C LEU A 196 -0.16 -5.96 11.72
N ASN A 197 -0.93 -6.95 12.18
CA ASN A 197 -0.41 -8.20 12.69
C ASN A 197 -0.44 -9.24 11.57
N SER A 198 0.73 -9.61 11.05
CA SER A 198 0.89 -10.59 9.96
C SER A 198 1.26 -11.99 10.46
N ASN A 199 0.94 -12.32 11.71
CA ASN A 199 1.29 -13.62 12.31
C ASN A 199 0.57 -14.79 11.63
N LYS A 200 -0.64 -14.58 11.09
CA LYS A 200 -1.41 -15.63 10.41
C LYS A 200 -0.69 -16.14 9.18
N ILE A 201 -0.29 -15.26 8.26
CA ILE A 201 0.44 -15.66 7.05
C ILE A 201 1.79 -16.31 7.41
N LYS A 202 2.49 -15.80 8.42
CA LYS A 202 3.75 -16.39 8.92
C LYS A 202 3.54 -17.80 9.44
N LYS A 203 2.54 -18.01 10.30
CA LYS A 203 2.28 -19.31 10.93
C LYS A 203 1.71 -20.32 9.94
N LYS A 204 0.70 -19.92 9.14
CA LYS A 204 -0.05 -20.83 8.27
C LYS A 204 0.66 -21.10 6.94
N LEU A 205 1.30 -20.08 6.36
CA LEU A 205 1.91 -20.18 5.04
C LEU A 205 3.45 -20.14 5.06
N LYS A 206 4.06 -20.01 6.25
CA LYS A 206 5.53 -19.94 6.42
C LYS A 206 6.16 -18.83 5.55
N TRP A 207 5.44 -17.69 5.41
CA TRP A 207 5.93 -16.53 4.71
C TRP A 207 6.21 -15.37 5.69
N GLN A 208 7.28 -14.64 5.43
CA GLN A 208 7.61 -13.36 6.05
C GLN A 208 8.41 -12.50 5.08
N PRO A 209 8.36 -11.16 5.18
CA PRO A 209 9.14 -10.29 4.32
C PRO A 209 10.65 -10.52 4.55
N LYS A 210 11.41 -10.52 3.44
CA LYS A 210 12.87 -10.77 3.43
C LYS A 210 13.66 -9.47 3.33
N THR A 211 13.05 -8.41 2.77
CA THR A 211 13.72 -7.14 2.52
C THR A 211 13.52 -6.21 3.71
N ASN A 212 14.59 -5.90 4.44
CA ASN A 212 14.51 -4.87 5.46
C ASN A 212 14.34 -3.48 4.82
N PHE A 213 13.83 -2.50 5.60
CA PHE A 213 13.51 -1.18 5.07
C PHE A 213 14.73 -0.44 4.52
N SER A 214 15.90 -0.56 5.16
CA SER A 214 17.13 0.10 4.71
C SER A 214 17.56 -0.36 3.31
N ASP A 215 17.50 -1.65 3.06
CA ASP A 215 17.87 -2.21 1.75
C ASP A 215 16.81 -1.93 0.69
N GLY A 216 15.52 -2.06 1.05
CA GLY A 216 14.42 -1.77 0.15
C GLY A 216 14.41 -0.31 -0.30
N ILE A 217 14.61 0.65 0.62
CA ILE A 217 14.63 2.07 0.27
C ILE A 217 15.84 2.43 -0.60
N LYS A 218 17.00 1.80 -0.37
CA LYS A 218 18.19 1.95 -1.21
C LYS A 218 17.95 1.40 -2.63
N LYS A 219 17.36 0.20 -2.76
CA LYS A 219 16.97 -0.38 -4.05
C LYS A 219 15.97 0.52 -4.78
N THR A 220 14.96 1.02 -4.07
CA THR A 220 13.94 1.93 -4.61
C THR A 220 14.57 3.22 -5.11
N PHE A 221 15.39 3.88 -4.30
CA PHE A 221 16.07 5.13 -4.69
C PHE A 221 16.95 4.93 -5.92
N LYS A 222 17.81 3.89 -5.92
CA LYS A 222 18.67 3.56 -7.06
C LYS A 222 17.88 3.35 -8.35
N TRP A 223 16.72 2.69 -8.25
CA TRP A 223 15.87 2.49 -9.42
C TRP A 223 15.40 3.82 -10.04
N TYR A 224 14.85 4.73 -9.23
CA TYR A 224 14.41 6.05 -9.72
C TYR A 224 15.57 6.92 -10.21
N PHE A 225 16.72 6.83 -9.55
CA PHE A 225 17.94 7.54 -9.96
C PHE A 225 18.40 7.09 -11.35
N ASN A 226 18.46 5.78 -11.59
CA ASN A 226 18.89 5.21 -12.88
C ASN A 226 17.80 5.29 -13.97
N ASN A 227 16.53 5.45 -13.58
CA ASN A 227 15.38 5.50 -14.49
C ASN A 227 14.64 6.85 -14.42
N ASN A 228 15.38 7.95 -14.37
CA ASN A 228 14.80 9.28 -14.21
C ASN A 228 13.78 9.64 -15.33
N ASN A 229 13.91 9.03 -16.52
CA ASN A 229 12.94 9.16 -17.61
C ASN A 229 11.54 8.63 -17.24
N TYR A 230 11.41 7.75 -16.23
CA TYR A 230 10.11 7.30 -15.74
C TYR A 230 9.20 8.47 -15.35
N TYR A 231 9.74 9.51 -14.72
CA TYR A 231 8.97 10.69 -14.37
C TYR A 231 8.49 11.50 -15.58
N LYS A 232 9.16 11.38 -16.75
CA LYS A 232 8.74 12.04 -17.98
C LYS A 232 7.53 11.38 -18.65
N THR A 233 7.27 10.09 -18.34
CA THR A 233 6.10 9.36 -18.85
C THR A 233 4.82 9.67 -18.08
N ILE A 234 4.91 10.45 -16.99
CA ILE A 234 3.79 10.77 -16.12
C ILE A 234 3.51 12.27 -16.21
N SER A 235 2.23 12.65 -16.24
CA SER A 235 1.86 14.06 -16.35
C SER A 235 2.44 14.88 -15.18
N LYS A 236 2.88 16.12 -15.47
CA LYS A 236 3.35 17.03 -14.41
C LYS A 236 2.28 17.26 -13.36
N LYS A 237 1.00 17.27 -13.74
CA LYS A 237 -0.14 17.40 -12.83
C LYS A 237 -0.17 16.24 -11.83
N ASP A 238 0.01 15.02 -12.28
CA ASP A 238 -0.01 13.82 -11.41
C ASP A 238 1.23 13.73 -10.50
N ILE A 239 2.38 14.26 -10.95
CA ILE A 239 3.57 14.35 -10.11
C ILE A 239 3.42 15.43 -9.02
N LEU A 240 2.82 16.58 -9.36
CA LEU A 240 2.75 17.74 -8.46
C LEU A 240 1.52 17.70 -7.54
N ASN A 241 0.38 17.29 -8.08
CA ASN A 241 -0.88 17.24 -7.35
C ASN A 241 -1.10 15.85 -6.74
N ARG A 242 -1.83 15.83 -5.66
CA ARG A 242 -2.29 14.60 -5.05
C ARG A 242 -3.74 14.32 -5.49
N LEU A 243 -4.03 13.10 -5.94
CA LEU A 243 -5.40 12.68 -6.20
C LEU A 243 -6.22 12.76 -4.91
N GLY A 244 -7.39 13.41 -4.97
CA GLY A 244 -8.29 13.55 -3.83
C GLY A 244 -7.99 14.72 -2.88
N SER A 245 -7.18 15.69 -3.30
CA SER A 245 -6.91 16.93 -2.55
C SER A 245 -7.71 18.14 -3.05
N ASN A 246 -8.80 17.92 -3.79
CA ASN A 246 -9.76 18.96 -4.17
C ASN A 246 -10.88 19.02 -3.15
#